data_3e46b6e957d878c4cf08c867aa5a1420
#
_entry.id   3e46b6e957d878c4cf08c867aa5a1420
#
_cell.length_a   1.000
_cell.length_b   1.000
_cell.length_c   1.000
_cell.angle_alpha   90.00
_cell.angle_beta   90.00
_cell.angle_gamma   90.00
#
_symmetry.space_group_name_H-M   'P 1'
#
loop_
_entity.id
_entity.type
_entity.pdbx_description
1 polymer ?
#
loop_
_entity_poly.entity_id
_entity_poly.type
_entity_poly.pdbx_seq_one_letter_code
_entity_poly.pdbx_strand_id
1 'polypeptide(L)'
;MNKDNLETIFNDDLGTSFFPLLAEEYLKDHDYDRALQVLDIGLLLNPNNNDGKYIKAKIAMIHSDTTTAVTLLKEILDADELYINAMKMLVLHYQSTGKNQASMIKILEQILDLLPGDEFATGVMQSIKNPKKKSSAKVKSAPKKKAATKKATKKIKQSSSKPRTQSQKEKKSKINPKMATLTFVDILIKQKQYTQASNVLKIVDKNKSISRASIAQRQGKIKKGLSKED
;
A
#
# COMPACT_ATOMS: atom_id res chain seq x y z
N MET A 1 5.81 14.17 14.78
CA MET A 1 5.08 13.08 15.46
C MET A 1 5.83 11.81 15.13
N ASN A 2 6.20 10.97 16.09
CA ASN A 2 6.94 9.74 15.78
C ASN A 2 5.96 8.60 15.48
N LYS A 3 6.46 7.53 14.87
CA LYS A 3 5.69 6.37 14.44
C LYS A 3 4.96 5.68 15.61
N ASP A 4 5.63 5.52 16.77
CA ASP A 4 5.04 4.86 17.94
C ASP A 4 3.81 5.62 18.46
N ASN A 5 3.84 6.95 18.42
CA ASN A 5 2.70 7.78 18.79
C ASN A 5 1.54 7.60 17.79
N LEU A 6 1.83 7.51 16.49
CA LEU A 6 0.81 7.25 15.47
C LEU A 6 0.19 5.85 15.63
N GLU A 7 1.00 4.84 15.95
CA GLU A 7 0.52 3.49 16.25
C GLU A 7 -0.39 3.49 17.49
N THR A 8 -0.03 4.23 18.53
CA THR A 8 -0.84 4.35 19.74
C THR A 8 -2.19 5.01 19.43
N ILE A 9 -2.18 6.15 18.73
CA ILE A 9 -3.42 6.87 18.33
C ILE A 9 -4.31 5.97 17.46
N PHE A 10 -3.73 5.28 16.48
CA PHE A 10 -4.49 4.39 15.62
C PHE A 10 -5.04 3.17 16.37
N ASN A 11 -4.31 2.64 17.35
CA ASN A 11 -4.80 1.54 18.21
C ASN A 11 -5.93 1.98 19.14
N ASP A 12 -5.90 3.21 19.62
CA ASP A 12 -6.95 3.77 20.49
C ASP A 12 -8.20 4.13 19.69
N ASP A 13 -8.03 4.68 18.50
CA ASP A 13 -9.11 5.05 17.58
C ASP A 13 -8.77 4.66 16.13
N LEU A 14 -9.33 3.54 15.66
CA LEU A 14 -9.18 3.06 14.29
C LEU A 14 -9.82 3.99 13.24
N GLY A 15 -10.76 4.84 13.67
CA GLY A 15 -11.41 5.85 12.84
C GLY A 15 -10.64 7.17 12.76
N THR A 16 -9.48 7.26 13.43
CA THR A 16 -8.67 8.48 13.41
C THR A 16 -8.32 8.92 12.00
N SER A 17 -8.37 10.22 11.73
CA SER A 17 -7.92 10.79 10.46
C SER A 17 -6.40 10.75 10.25
N PHE A 18 -5.63 10.33 11.26
CA PHE A 18 -4.17 10.20 11.18
C PHE A 18 -3.67 8.89 10.56
N PHE A 19 -4.56 7.95 10.22
CA PHE A 19 -4.15 6.68 9.61
C PHE A 19 -3.31 6.85 8.32
N PRO A 20 -3.50 7.89 7.46
CA PRO A 20 -2.63 8.06 6.30
C PRO A 20 -1.19 8.37 6.70
N LEU A 21 -0.97 9.16 7.76
CA LEU A 21 0.37 9.46 8.25
C LEU A 21 1.08 8.22 8.76
N LEU A 22 0.36 7.34 9.49
CA LEU A 22 0.92 6.06 9.94
C LEU A 22 1.26 5.15 8.76
N ALA A 23 0.39 5.08 7.77
CA ALA A 23 0.64 4.30 6.56
C ALA A 23 1.85 4.85 5.78
N GLU A 24 2.04 6.17 5.76
CA GLU A 24 3.21 6.79 5.13
C GLU A 24 4.52 6.48 5.87
N GLU A 25 4.52 6.42 7.21
CA GLU A 25 5.68 5.98 7.97
C GLU A 25 6.04 4.52 7.66
N TYR A 26 5.06 3.62 7.60
CA TYR A 26 5.31 2.24 7.16
C TYR A 26 5.81 2.17 5.72
N LEU A 27 5.29 3.02 4.82
CA LEU A 27 5.75 3.08 3.44
C LEU A 27 7.22 3.53 3.35
N LYS A 28 7.67 4.49 4.17
CA LYS A 28 9.09 4.92 4.27
C LYS A 28 9.99 3.77 4.74
N ASP A 29 9.50 2.95 5.66
CA ASP A 29 10.20 1.76 6.15
C ASP A 29 10.14 0.57 5.17
N HIS A 30 9.52 0.73 4.00
CA HIS A 30 9.24 -0.34 3.03
C HIS A 30 8.37 -1.48 3.59
N ASP A 31 7.62 -1.24 4.65
CA ASP A 31 6.69 -2.19 5.25
C ASP A 31 5.30 -2.03 4.61
N TYR A 32 5.20 -2.47 3.38
CA TYR A 32 3.99 -2.32 2.57
C TYR A 32 2.80 -3.09 3.14
N ASP A 33 3.05 -4.22 3.80
CA ASP A 33 2.00 -5.06 4.37
C ASP A 33 1.28 -4.33 5.52
N ARG A 34 2.04 -3.74 6.45
CA ARG A 34 1.45 -2.94 7.53
C ARG A 34 0.81 -1.65 7.02
N ALA A 35 1.45 -0.99 6.05
CA ALA A 35 0.87 0.19 5.41
C ALA A 35 -0.51 -0.12 4.81
N LEU A 36 -0.63 -1.22 4.05
CA LEU A 36 -1.91 -1.64 3.45
C LEU A 36 -2.95 -2.01 4.51
N GLN A 37 -2.56 -2.71 5.58
CA GLN A 37 -3.49 -3.04 6.68
C GLN A 37 -4.08 -1.79 7.35
N VAL A 38 -3.23 -0.78 7.63
CA VAL A 38 -3.66 0.50 8.20
C VAL A 38 -4.60 1.23 7.22
N LEU A 39 -4.24 1.26 5.94
CA LEU A 39 -5.06 1.90 4.90
C LEU A 39 -6.40 1.19 4.69
N ASP A 40 -6.43 -0.13 4.69
CA ASP A 40 -7.67 -0.90 4.51
C ASP A 40 -8.65 -0.66 5.67
N ILE A 41 -8.15 -0.61 6.90
CA ILE A 41 -8.96 -0.30 8.08
C ILE A 41 -9.40 1.17 8.07
N GLY A 42 -8.45 2.08 7.83
CA GLY A 42 -8.72 3.52 7.84
C GLY A 42 -9.70 3.95 6.75
N LEU A 43 -9.55 3.44 5.53
CA LEU A 43 -10.45 3.72 4.41
C LEU A 43 -11.81 3.03 4.53
N LEU A 44 -11.90 1.92 5.27
CA LEU A 44 -13.20 1.32 5.58
C LEU A 44 -14.05 2.24 6.46
N LEU A 45 -13.40 2.92 7.42
CA LEU A 45 -14.07 3.83 8.35
C LEU A 45 -14.19 5.26 7.78
N ASN A 46 -13.24 5.67 6.93
CA ASN A 46 -13.18 6.98 6.29
C ASN A 46 -13.00 6.83 4.77
N PRO A 47 -14.05 6.40 4.03
CA PRO A 47 -13.94 6.06 2.61
C PRO A 47 -13.60 7.26 1.71
N ASN A 48 -13.86 8.47 2.17
CA ASN A 48 -13.59 9.71 1.42
C ASN A 48 -12.25 10.37 1.75
N ASN A 49 -11.38 9.67 2.51
CA ASN A 49 -10.07 10.23 2.83
C ASN A 49 -9.13 10.12 1.61
N ASN A 50 -8.88 11.26 0.94
CA ASN A 50 -8.06 11.34 -0.27
C ASN A 50 -6.58 11.03 0.00
N ASP A 51 -6.04 11.40 1.17
CA ASP A 51 -4.66 11.10 1.53
C ASP A 51 -4.43 9.61 1.69
N GLY A 52 -5.36 8.90 2.33
CA GLY A 52 -5.33 7.45 2.44
C GLY A 52 -5.41 6.74 1.09
N LYS A 53 -6.32 7.19 0.20
CA LYS A 53 -6.40 6.69 -1.18
C LYS A 53 -5.12 6.95 -1.95
N TYR A 54 -4.50 8.14 -1.78
CA TYR A 54 -3.26 8.51 -2.45
C TYR A 54 -2.09 7.61 -2.03
N ILE A 55 -1.91 7.35 -0.74
CA ILE A 55 -0.85 6.45 -0.25
C ILE A 55 -1.10 5.02 -0.75
N LYS A 56 -2.35 4.56 -0.76
CA LYS A 56 -2.71 3.26 -1.34
C LYS A 56 -2.38 3.18 -2.82
N ALA A 57 -2.63 4.25 -3.58
CA ALA A 57 -2.24 4.34 -5.00
C ALA A 57 -0.70 4.31 -5.17
N LYS A 58 0.08 4.96 -4.28
CA LYS A 58 1.56 4.87 -4.28
C LYS A 58 2.03 3.43 -4.11
N ILE A 59 1.47 2.70 -3.16
CA ILE A 59 1.83 1.30 -2.91
C ILE A 59 1.44 0.43 -4.11
N ALA A 60 0.26 0.63 -4.69
CA ALA A 60 -0.18 -0.09 -5.88
C ALA A 60 0.76 0.15 -7.08
N MET A 61 1.26 1.38 -7.28
CA MET A 61 2.29 1.69 -8.29
C MET A 61 3.61 0.94 -8.02
N ILE A 62 4.06 0.87 -6.77
CA ILE A 62 5.27 0.13 -6.39
C ILE A 62 5.12 -1.36 -6.71
N HIS A 63 3.95 -1.93 -6.45
CA HIS A 63 3.63 -3.34 -6.75
C HIS A 63 3.26 -3.59 -8.22
N SER A 64 3.38 -2.56 -9.09
CA SER A 64 3.02 -2.63 -10.51
C SER A 64 1.52 -2.89 -10.77
N ASP A 65 0.66 -2.75 -9.77
CA ASP A 65 -0.80 -2.77 -9.92
C ASP A 65 -1.29 -1.38 -10.39
N THR A 66 -0.95 -1.08 -11.63
CA THR A 66 -1.27 0.22 -12.25
C THR A 66 -2.77 0.44 -12.42
N THR A 67 -3.55 -0.63 -12.52
CA THR A 67 -5.02 -0.55 -12.67
C THR A 67 -5.66 0.01 -11.42
N THR A 68 -5.38 -0.58 -10.27
CA THR A 68 -5.86 -0.11 -8.97
C THR A 68 -5.36 1.31 -8.68
N ALA A 69 -4.06 1.58 -8.96
CA ALA A 69 -3.49 2.89 -8.73
C ALA A 69 -4.21 3.99 -9.54
N VAL A 70 -4.41 3.79 -10.85
CA VAL A 70 -5.10 4.77 -11.72
C VAL A 70 -6.55 4.96 -11.32
N THR A 71 -7.24 3.90 -10.89
CA THR A 71 -8.62 4.00 -10.39
C THR A 71 -8.69 4.89 -9.16
N LEU A 72 -7.84 4.64 -8.16
CA LEU A 72 -7.79 5.44 -6.93
C LEU A 72 -7.42 6.90 -7.20
N LEU A 73 -6.45 7.16 -8.12
CA LEU A 73 -6.07 8.52 -8.48
C LEU A 73 -7.22 9.28 -9.16
N LYS A 74 -8.01 8.62 -9.99
CA LYS A 74 -9.20 9.22 -10.60
C LYS A 74 -10.28 9.50 -9.56
N GLU A 75 -10.56 8.57 -8.66
CA GLU A 75 -11.50 8.80 -7.57
C GLU A 75 -11.11 9.99 -6.68
N ILE A 76 -9.81 10.20 -6.46
CA ILE A 76 -9.30 11.38 -5.74
C ILE A 76 -9.61 12.65 -6.52
N LEU A 77 -9.32 12.66 -7.84
CA LEU A 77 -9.53 13.85 -8.67
C LEU A 77 -11.01 14.12 -8.95
N ASP A 78 -11.87 13.10 -8.91
CA ASP A 78 -13.32 13.27 -8.98
C ASP A 78 -13.89 13.92 -7.70
N ALA A 79 -13.25 13.69 -6.54
CA ALA A 79 -13.65 14.28 -5.26
C ALA A 79 -12.95 15.62 -4.99
N ASP A 80 -11.72 15.80 -5.43
CA ASP A 80 -10.88 16.99 -5.28
C ASP A 80 -10.03 17.18 -6.53
N GLU A 81 -10.57 17.99 -7.45
CA GLU A 81 -9.91 18.30 -8.74
C GLU A 81 -8.54 18.99 -8.56
N LEU A 82 -8.28 19.57 -7.39
CA LEU A 82 -7.06 20.32 -7.11
C LEU A 82 -6.00 19.50 -6.36
N TYR A 83 -6.18 18.19 -6.23
CA TYR A 83 -5.22 17.32 -5.55
C TYR A 83 -3.95 17.11 -6.39
N ILE A 84 -3.04 18.09 -6.32
CA ILE A 84 -1.84 18.20 -7.19
C ILE A 84 -0.97 16.94 -7.17
N ASN A 85 -0.83 16.28 -6.02
CA ASN A 85 -0.02 15.07 -5.91
C ASN A 85 -0.62 13.91 -6.73
N ALA A 86 -1.94 13.76 -6.76
CA ALA A 86 -2.61 12.76 -7.60
C ALA A 86 -2.46 13.10 -9.10
N MET A 87 -2.61 14.37 -9.46
CA MET A 87 -2.37 14.85 -10.82
C MET A 87 -0.96 14.51 -11.30
N LYS A 88 0.07 14.85 -10.50
CA LYS A 88 1.47 14.55 -10.84
C LYS A 88 1.74 13.06 -11.00
N MET A 89 1.19 12.23 -10.10
CA MET A 89 1.35 10.79 -10.19
C MET A 89 0.68 10.21 -11.45
N LEU A 90 -0.50 10.71 -11.82
CA LEU A 90 -1.20 10.29 -13.03
C LEU A 90 -0.45 10.69 -14.29
N VAL A 91 0.14 11.90 -14.32
CA VAL A 91 1.04 12.36 -15.39
C VAL A 91 2.25 11.43 -15.54
N LEU A 92 2.92 11.07 -14.46
CA LEU A 92 4.06 10.13 -14.48
C LEU A 92 3.65 8.77 -15.05
N HIS A 93 2.48 8.26 -14.67
CA HIS A 93 1.96 7.02 -15.24
C HIS A 93 1.69 7.13 -16.74
N TYR A 94 1.05 8.20 -17.21
CA TYR A 94 0.80 8.41 -18.64
C TYR A 94 2.09 8.61 -19.44
N GLN A 95 3.08 9.29 -18.85
CA GLN A 95 4.40 9.47 -19.45
C GLN A 95 5.15 8.13 -19.60
N SER A 96 5.10 7.27 -18.58
CA SER A 96 5.77 5.95 -18.61
C SER A 96 5.14 4.98 -19.58
N THR A 97 3.82 5.04 -19.76
CA THR A 97 3.07 4.14 -20.65
C THR A 97 2.99 4.66 -22.08
N GLY A 98 3.25 5.95 -22.30
CA GLY A 98 3.05 6.62 -23.59
C GLY A 98 1.58 6.71 -24.03
N LYS A 99 0.64 6.36 -23.16
CA LYS A 99 -0.81 6.37 -23.41
C LYS A 99 -1.45 7.65 -22.87
N ASN A 100 -2.64 7.98 -23.38
CA ASN A 100 -3.46 9.10 -22.87
C ASN A 100 -2.74 10.47 -22.90
N GLN A 101 -1.94 10.73 -23.95
CA GLN A 101 -1.17 11.96 -24.06
C GLN A 101 -2.05 13.22 -23.99
N ALA A 102 -3.25 13.21 -24.58
CA ALA A 102 -4.18 14.33 -24.49
C ALA A 102 -4.63 14.62 -23.05
N SER A 103 -4.97 13.56 -22.29
CA SER A 103 -5.32 13.70 -20.87
C SER A 103 -4.14 14.17 -20.03
N MET A 104 -2.93 13.70 -20.35
CA MET A 104 -1.70 14.14 -19.68
C MET A 104 -1.45 15.65 -19.89
N ILE A 105 -1.61 16.13 -21.12
CA ILE A 105 -1.45 17.57 -21.44
C ILE A 105 -2.49 18.40 -20.68
N LYS A 106 -3.76 17.97 -20.67
CA LYS A 106 -4.82 18.65 -19.93
C LYS A 106 -4.51 18.77 -18.43
N ILE A 107 -4.04 17.69 -17.81
CA ILE A 107 -3.65 17.70 -16.39
C ILE A 107 -2.46 18.63 -16.15
N LEU A 108 -1.46 18.64 -17.05
CA LEU A 108 -0.31 19.54 -16.94
C LEU A 108 -0.73 21.01 -17.05
N GLU A 109 -1.66 21.33 -17.94
CA GLU A 109 -2.23 22.68 -18.07
C GLU A 109 -2.95 23.08 -16.78
N GLN A 110 -3.77 22.20 -16.20
CA GLN A 110 -4.42 22.45 -14.90
C GLN A 110 -3.40 22.70 -13.78
N ILE A 111 -2.31 21.91 -13.72
CA ILE A 111 -1.26 22.14 -12.71
C ILE A 111 -0.61 23.51 -12.92
N LEU A 112 -0.33 23.92 -14.16
CA LEU A 112 0.31 25.20 -14.47
C LEU A 112 -0.63 26.40 -14.26
N ASP A 113 -1.94 26.23 -14.42
CA ASP A 113 -2.94 27.24 -14.10
C ASP A 113 -2.99 27.49 -12.59
N LEU A 114 -2.87 26.42 -11.78
CA LEU A 114 -2.84 26.50 -10.32
C LEU A 114 -1.47 26.96 -9.78
N LEU A 115 -0.40 26.47 -10.37
CA LEU A 115 0.99 26.72 -10.00
C LEU A 115 1.82 27.05 -11.24
N PRO A 116 1.84 28.31 -11.72
CA PRO A 116 2.54 28.70 -12.95
C PRO A 116 4.04 28.43 -12.93
N GLY A 117 4.65 28.31 -11.73
CA GLY A 117 6.07 28.03 -11.53
C GLY A 117 6.40 26.58 -11.24
N ASP A 118 5.49 25.63 -11.38
CA ASP A 118 5.75 24.23 -11.09
C ASP A 118 6.79 23.62 -12.05
N GLU A 119 7.97 23.32 -11.54
CA GLU A 119 9.10 22.80 -12.32
C GLU A 119 8.80 21.45 -12.98
N PHE A 120 8.03 20.58 -12.28
CA PHE A 120 7.66 19.28 -12.80
C PHE A 120 6.75 19.44 -14.04
N ALA A 121 5.67 20.21 -13.92
CA ALA A 121 4.71 20.39 -15.01
C ALA A 121 5.36 21.11 -16.20
N THR A 122 6.15 22.16 -15.95
CA THR A 122 6.91 22.89 -16.97
C THR A 122 7.90 21.96 -17.68
N GLY A 123 8.67 21.18 -16.96
CA GLY A 123 9.67 20.25 -17.52
C GLY A 123 9.03 19.16 -18.39
N VAL A 124 7.93 18.56 -17.94
CA VAL A 124 7.19 17.55 -18.73
C VAL A 124 6.58 18.19 -19.99
N MET A 125 5.96 19.37 -19.87
CA MET A 125 5.37 20.07 -21.00
C MET A 125 6.41 20.43 -22.07
N GLN A 126 7.60 20.89 -21.65
CA GLN A 126 8.72 21.17 -22.57
C GLN A 126 9.23 19.90 -23.27
N SER A 127 9.29 18.77 -22.55
CA SER A 127 9.73 17.51 -23.14
C SER A 127 8.75 16.96 -24.17
N ILE A 128 7.45 17.24 -24.03
CA ILE A 128 6.41 16.91 -25.00
C ILE A 128 6.54 17.80 -26.27
N LYS A 129 6.73 19.11 -26.08
CA LYS A 129 6.86 20.08 -27.19
C LYS A 129 8.17 19.92 -27.97
N ASN A 130 9.24 19.44 -27.31
CA ASN A 130 10.57 19.28 -27.92
C ASN A 130 11.10 17.84 -27.78
N PRO A 131 10.56 16.86 -28.52
CA PRO A 131 10.92 15.44 -28.37
C PRO A 131 12.38 15.11 -28.73
N LYS A 132 13.12 16.05 -29.35
CA LYS A 132 14.53 15.85 -29.76
C LYS A 132 15.58 16.16 -28.70
N LYS A 133 15.21 16.73 -27.55
CA LYS A 133 16.12 16.93 -26.43
C LYS A 133 15.85 15.89 -25.33
N LYS A 134 16.14 14.61 -25.59
CA LYS A 134 16.42 13.66 -24.51
C LYS A 134 17.79 14.00 -23.91
N SER A 135 17.87 15.06 -23.14
CA SER A 135 19.00 15.31 -22.26
C SER A 135 18.80 14.45 -21.03
N SER A 136 19.71 13.51 -20.86
CA SER A 136 19.93 12.71 -19.68
C SER A 136 19.91 13.54 -18.39
N ALA A 137 18.76 13.73 -17.78
CA ALA A 137 18.67 14.13 -16.38
C ALA A 137 19.07 12.91 -15.54
N LYS A 138 20.36 12.79 -15.34
CA LYS A 138 21.04 11.83 -14.47
C LYS A 138 20.53 12.07 -13.05
N VAL A 139 19.63 11.19 -12.59
CA VAL A 139 19.33 11.07 -11.17
C VAL A 139 20.65 10.81 -10.46
N LYS A 140 21.10 11.75 -9.65
CA LYS A 140 22.28 11.60 -8.81
C LYS A 140 21.95 10.58 -7.72
N SER A 141 22.24 9.33 -7.98
CA SER A 141 22.37 8.30 -6.96
C SER A 141 23.66 8.54 -6.18
N ALA A 142 23.58 8.49 -4.86
CA ALA A 142 24.66 8.65 -3.90
C ALA A 142 25.87 7.71 -4.18
N PRO A 143 27.07 8.05 -3.71
CA PRO A 143 28.33 7.45 -4.16
C PRO A 143 28.52 6.03 -3.62
N LYS A 144 28.68 5.08 -4.53
CA LYS A 144 29.20 3.74 -4.21
C LYS A 144 30.69 3.84 -3.85
N LYS A 145 31.05 3.49 -2.63
CA LYS A 145 32.43 3.19 -2.24
C LYS A 145 32.90 1.95 -3.00
N LYS A 146 33.95 2.14 -3.80
CA LYS A 146 34.72 1.06 -4.42
C LYS A 146 35.54 0.35 -3.34
N ALA A 147 35.45 -0.96 -3.27
CA ALA A 147 36.53 -1.81 -2.78
C ALA A 147 36.77 -2.92 -3.80
N ALA A 148 38.02 -3.09 -4.15
CA ALA A 148 38.51 -3.89 -5.25
C ALA A 148 38.87 -5.32 -4.84
N THR A 149 38.76 -6.22 -5.82
CA THR A 149 39.60 -7.40 -6.11
C THR A 149 39.49 -8.66 -5.21
N LYS A 150 39.15 -9.83 -5.74
CA LYS A 150 39.99 -10.75 -6.52
C LYS A 150 39.21 -12.00 -6.95
N LYS A 151 39.52 -12.49 -8.13
CA LYS A 151 39.12 -13.76 -8.74
C LYS A 151 39.41 -14.96 -7.85
N ALA A 152 38.50 -15.92 -7.78
CA ALA A 152 38.82 -17.33 -7.79
C ALA A 152 37.60 -18.14 -8.25
N THR A 153 37.73 -18.74 -9.40
CA THR A 153 36.89 -19.78 -9.96
C THR A 153 36.98 -21.05 -9.12
N LYS A 154 35.83 -21.60 -8.70
CA LYS A 154 35.74 -23.05 -8.44
C LYS A 154 34.30 -23.54 -8.63
N LYS A 155 34.16 -24.36 -9.66
CA LYS A 155 33.04 -25.27 -9.90
C LYS A 155 32.88 -26.21 -8.71
N ILE A 156 31.65 -26.44 -8.21
CA ILE A 156 31.27 -27.75 -7.62
C ILE A 156 29.72 -27.80 -7.52
N LYS A 157 29.18 -28.77 -8.24
CA LYS A 157 28.08 -29.70 -8.00
C LYS A 157 26.77 -29.26 -7.35
N GLN A 158 25.72 -29.51 -8.10
CA GLN A 158 24.34 -29.74 -7.67
C GLN A 158 24.29 -30.68 -6.46
N SER A 159 23.56 -30.28 -5.45
CA SER A 159 23.03 -31.16 -4.42
C SER A 159 21.64 -30.66 -4.07
N SER A 160 20.66 -31.48 -4.39
CA SER A 160 19.27 -31.40 -4.00
C SER A 160 19.16 -31.44 -2.49
N SER A 161 18.54 -30.43 -1.88
CA SER A 161 18.06 -30.56 -0.52
C SER A 161 16.70 -29.89 -0.35
N LYS A 162 15.77 -30.67 0.14
CA LYS A 162 14.38 -30.43 0.52
C LYS A 162 14.17 -29.11 1.27
N PRO A 163 12.96 -28.51 1.16
CA PRO A 163 12.60 -27.32 1.93
C PRO A 163 12.55 -27.67 3.41
N ARG A 164 13.35 -26.95 4.18
CA ARG A 164 13.39 -27.03 5.65
C ARG A 164 12.22 -26.24 6.19
N THR A 165 11.21 -26.93 6.67
CA THR A 165 10.12 -26.40 7.45
C THR A 165 10.68 -25.66 8.66
N GLN A 166 10.71 -24.33 8.60
CA GLN A 166 10.92 -23.53 9.79
C GLN A 166 9.59 -23.41 10.52
N SER A 167 9.45 -24.12 11.62
CA SER A 167 8.39 -23.90 12.59
C SER A 167 8.52 -22.48 13.13
N GLN A 168 7.69 -21.58 12.61
CA GLN A 168 7.49 -20.27 13.20
C GLN A 168 6.77 -20.50 14.53
N LYS A 169 7.51 -20.35 15.63
CA LYS A 169 6.94 -20.17 16.97
C LYS A 169 5.95 -19.00 16.87
N GLU A 170 4.66 -19.30 16.99
CA GLU A 170 3.59 -18.32 17.06
C GLU A 170 3.91 -17.31 18.18
N LYS A 171 4.39 -16.14 17.81
CA LYS A 171 4.29 -14.97 18.68
C LYS A 171 2.80 -14.66 18.78
N LYS A 172 2.19 -14.97 19.90
CA LYS A 172 0.84 -14.54 20.28
C LYS A 172 0.82 -13.01 20.21
N SER A 173 0.48 -12.45 19.06
CA SER A 173 0.17 -11.03 18.92
C SER A 173 -1.06 -10.77 19.78
N LYS A 174 -0.92 -9.95 20.81
CA LYS A 174 -2.05 -9.50 21.65
C LYS A 174 -2.91 -8.57 20.76
N ILE A 175 -3.93 -9.14 20.16
CA ILE A 175 -4.90 -8.38 19.37
C ILE A 175 -5.71 -7.52 20.35
N ASN A 176 -5.74 -6.20 20.11
CA ASN A 176 -6.52 -5.29 20.93
C ASN A 176 -8.00 -5.65 20.81
N PRO A 177 -8.74 -5.88 21.94
CA PRO A 177 -10.16 -6.24 21.90
C PRO A 177 -11.05 -5.27 21.14
N LYS A 178 -10.69 -3.99 21.07
CA LYS A 178 -11.41 -2.95 20.31
C LYS A 178 -11.32 -3.16 18.78
N MET A 179 -10.26 -3.81 18.29
CA MET A 179 -10.08 -4.15 16.88
C MET A 179 -10.81 -5.43 16.46
N ALA A 180 -11.30 -6.21 17.42
CA ALA A 180 -11.99 -7.47 17.17
C ALA A 180 -13.42 -7.21 16.69
N THR A 181 -13.58 -6.98 15.40
CA THR A 181 -14.89 -6.82 14.73
C THR A 181 -15.14 -7.93 13.72
N LEU A 182 -16.41 -8.20 13.38
CA LEU A 182 -16.76 -9.18 12.34
C LEU A 182 -16.17 -8.81 10.99
N THR A 183 -16.08 -7.51 10.69
CA THR A 183 -15.48 -7.01 9.45
C THR A 183 -13.99 -7.32 9.39
N PHE A 184 -13.29 -7.16 10.51
CA PHE A 184 -11.86 -7.51 10.58
C PHE A 184 -11.65 -9.03 10.41
N VAL A 185 -12.53 -9.86 10.94
CA VAL A 185 -12.52 -11.31 10.67
C VAL A 185 -12.72 -11.62 9.20
N ASP A 186 -13.65 -10.93 8.51
CA ASP A 186 -13.90 -11.13 7.08
C ASP A 186 -12.67 -10.72 6.22
N ILE A 187 -11.95 -9.67 6.61
CA ILE A 187 -10.71 -9.24 5.95
C ILE A 187 -9.64 -10.32 6.09
N LEU A 188 -9.42 -10.84 7.30
CA LEU A 188 -8.45 -11.90 7.56
C LEU A 188 -8.77 -13.19 6.79
N ILE A 189 -10.05 -13.54 6.66
CA ILE A 189 -10.51 -14.69 5.84
C ILE A 189 -10.17 -14.45 4.35
N LYS A 190 -10.40 -13.24 3.82
CA LYS A 190 -10.03 -12.89 2.43
C LYS A 190 -8.53 -12.98 2.20
N GLN A 191 -7.73 -12.61 3.19
CA GLN A 191 -6.26 -12.69 3.16
C GLN A 191 -5.71 -14.09 3.42
N LYS A 192 -6.58 -15.11 3.57
CA LYS A 192 -6.23 -16.49 3.91
C LYS A 192 -5.51 -16.64 5.28
N GLN A 193 -5.56 -15.63 6.14
CA GLN A 193 -4.98 -15.65 7.47
C GLN A 193 -5.94 -16.30 8.49
N TYR A 194 -6.27 -17.57 8.27
CA TYR A 194 -7.33 -18.27 9.00
C TYR A 194 -7.04 -18.45 10.48
N THR A 195 -5.78 -18.64 10.86
CA THR A 195 -5.36 -18.75 12.28
C THR A 195 -5.59 -17.43 13.02
N GLN A 196 -5.25 -16.29 12.41
CA GLN A 196 -5.49 -14.96 12.99
C GLN A 196 -6.99 -14.65 13.02
N ALA A 197 -7.73 -14.95 11.93
CA ALA A 197 -9.17 -14.79 11.87
C ALA A 197 -9.87 -15.56 12.99
N SER A 198 -9.43 -16.78 13.31
CA SER A 198 -9.95 -17.58 14.40
C SER A 198 -9.72 -16.94 15.78
N ASN A 199 -8.53 -16.35 15.99
CA ASN A 199 -8.20 -15.66 17.24
C ASN A 199 -9.04 -14.39 17.44
N VAL A 200 -9.20 -13.58 16.38
CA VAL A 200 -10.07 -12.39 16.41
C VAL A 200 -11.51 -12.79 16.66
N LEU A 201 -12.02 -13.83 15.99
CA LEU A 201 -13.40 -14.27 16.14
C LEU A 201 -13.72 -14.73 17.58
N LYS A 202 -12.75 -15.37 18.29
CA LYS A 202 -12.89 -15.72 19.72
C LYS A 202 -13.02 -14.49 20.62
N ILE A 203 -12.40 -13.36 20.24
CA ILE A 203 -12.52 -12.10 20.98
C ILE A 203 -13.88 -11.47 20.71
N VAL A 204 -14.32 -11.51 19.45
CA VAL A 204 -15.63 -11.00 19.00
C VAL A 204 -16.80 -11.76 19.65
N ASP A 205 -16.66 -13.10 19.82
CA ASP A 205 -17.68 -13.96 20.44
C ASP A 205 -17.98 -13.60 21.90
N LYS A 206 -17.03 -12.97 22.60
CA LYS A 206 -17.22 -12.45 23.95
C LYS A 206 -18.13 -11.23 24.01
N ASN A 207 -18.35 -10.56 22.90
CA ASN A 207 -19.26 -9.41 22.80
C ASN A 207 -20.71 -9.88 22.62
N LYS A 208 -21.52 -9.77 23.68
CA LYS A 208 -22.93 -10.22 23.71
C LYS A 208 -23.87 -9.53 22.72
N SER A 209 -23.44 -8.45 22.05
CA SER A 209 -24.26 -7.69 21.09
C SER A 209 -24.22 -8.22 19.66
N ILE A 210 -23.43 -9.29 19.39
CA ILE A 210 -23.24 -9.80 18.04
C ILE A 210 -24.03 -11.10 17.83
N SER A 211 -24.74 -11.20 16.70
CA SER A 211 -25.56 -12.36 16.36
C SER A 211 -24.71 -13.65 16.26
N ARG A 212 -25.09 -14.69 16.99
CA ARG A 212 -24.46 -16.01 16.95
C ARG A 212 -24.44 -16.64 15.54
N ALA A 213 -25.47 -16.36 14.72
CA ALA A 213 -25.51 -16.83 13.35
C ALA A 213 -24.38 -16.24 12.49
N SER A 214 -24.08 -14.95 12.67
CA SER A 214 -22.97 -14.28 11.97
C SER A 214 -21.61 -14.82 12.38
N ILE A 215 -21.43 -15.21 13.63
CA ILE A 215 -20.21 -15.84 14.16
C ILE A 215 -20.04 -17.24 13.58
N ALA A 216 -21.11 -18.08 13.62
CA ALA A 216 -21.09 -19.45 13.12
C ALA A 216 -20.76 -19.52 11.62
N GLN A 217 -21.28 -18.58 10.82
CA GLN A 217 -20.98 -18.49 9.39
C GLN A 217 -19.48 -18.29 9.13
N ARG A 218 -18.84 -17.42 9.91
CA ARG A 218 -17.41 -17.14 9.76
C ARG A 218 -16.53 -18.26 10.30
N GLN A 219 -16.94 -18.91 11.39
CA GLN A 219 -16.28 -20.13 11.87
C GLN A 219 -16.25 -21.22 10.78
N GLY A 220 -17.36 -21.41 10.06
CA GLY A 220 -17.43 -22.35 8.95
C GLY A 220 -16.46 -22.02 7.81
N LYS A 221 -16.33 -20.73 7.46
CA LYS A 221 -15.37 -20.27 6.43
C LYS A 221 -13.91 -20.48 6.86
N ILE A 222 -13.58 -20.16 8.12
CA ILE A 222 -12.25 -20.35 8.69
C ILE A 222 -11.88 -21.83 8.71
N LYS A 223 -12.79 -22.69 9.17
CA LYS A 223 -12.57 -24.15 9.23
C LYS A 223 -12.32 -24.74 7.85
N LYS A 224 -13.10 -24.32 6.83
CA LYS A 224 -12.88 -24.73 5.44
C LYS A 224 -11.57 -24.22 4.84
N GLY A 225 -11.09 -23.08 5.30
CA GLY A 225 -9.81 -22.52 4.87
C GLY A 225 -8.63 -23.28 5.48
N LEU A 226 -8.66 -23.55 6.77
CA LEU A 226 -7.61 -24.32 7.48
C LEU A 226 -7.48 -25.74 6.93
N SER A 227 -8.59 -26.41 6.56
CA SER A 227 -8.56 -27.77 6.00
C SER A 227 -8.08 -27.85 4.54
N LYS A 228 -7.74 -26.73 3.90
CA LYS A 228 -7.16 -26.69 2.54
C LYS A 228 -5.67 -26.36 2.54
N GLU A 229 -5.13 -26.00 3.69
CA GLU A 229 -3.70 -25.68 3.88
C GLU A 229 -2.91 -26.88 4.45
N ASP A 230 -3.62 -27.95 4.91
CA ASP A 230 -3.07 -29.27 5.24
C ASP A 230 -3.09 -30.18 3.99
#